data_b338543e3fdcbdb806d8a3f539cd8a7b
#
_entry.id   b338543e3fdcbdb806d8a3f539cd8a7b
#
_cell.length_a   1.000
_cell.length_b   1.000
_cell.length_c   1.000
_cell.angle_alpha   90.00
_cell.angle_beta   90.00
_cell.angle_gamma   90.00
#
_symmetry.space_group_name_H-M   'P 1'
#
loop_
_entity.id
_entity.type
_entity.pdbx_description
1 polymer ?
#
loop_
_entity_poly.entity_id
_entity_poly.type
_entity_poly.pdbx_seq_one_letter_code
_entity_poly.pdbx_strand_id
1 'polypeptide(L)'
;MKVHGLLLLDKPLGLSSNTALQKVKRLLGADKAGHGGTLDPMASGVLPLMFGEACKLAGAALTHDKAYEAEVCFGITTATDDVEGEVISRSDERPTREALLAALPRFMGVIQQVPPVYSALKVGGKAMYRHAREGAPVAAQPREVRVDVIELLDFDGERARLRIECGSGTYIRSIARDLG
;
A
#
# COMPACT_ATOMS: atom_id res chain seq x y z
N MET A 1 -33.45 4.45 -2.29
CA MET A 1 -33.26 3.83 -3.63
C MET A 1 -32.14 2.79 -3.49
N LYS A 2 -32.32 1.57 -3.93
CA LYS A 2 -31.25 0.54 -3.87
C LYS A 2 -30.20 0.89 -4.92
N VAL A 3 -29.02 1.32 -4.48
CA VAL A 3 -27.88 1.63 -5.35
C VAL A 3 -27.09 0.36 -5.61
N HIS A 4 -26.85 0.03 -6.87
CA HIS A 4 -26.03 -1.10 -7.31
C HIS A 4 -25.06 -0.62 -8.39
N GLY A 5 -23.78 -0.99 -8.29
CA GLY A 5 -22.80 -0.66 -9.32
C GLY A 5 -21.38 -0.52 -8.80
N LEU A 6 -20.49 -0.18 -9.72
CA LEU A 6 -19.08 0.10 -9.50
C LEU A 6 -18.83 1.60 -9.72
N LEU A 7 -18.04 2.20 -8.83
CA LEU A 7 -17.52 3.56 -8.95
C LEU A 7 -16.00 3.51 -8.82
N LEU A 8 -15.28 4.08 -9.75
CA LEU A 8 -13.84 4.32 -9.63
C LEU A 8 -13.65 5.70 -8.99
N LEU A 9 -13.19 5.70 -7.75
CA LEU A 9 -12.91 6.93 -7.00
C LEU A 9 -11.43 7.25 -7.11
N ASP A 10 -11.09 8.45 -7.52
CA ASP A 10 -9.76 9.01 -7.26
C ASP A 10 -9.71 9.42 -5.78
N LYS A 11 -9.10 8.54 -4.96
CA LYS A 11 -9.03 8.77 -3.51
C LYS A 11 -8.05 9.91 -3.21
N PRO A 12 -8.47 10.99 -2.58
CA PRO A 12 -7.56 12.05 -2.20
C PRO A 12 -6.62 11.62 -1.06
N LEU A 13 -5.53 12.35 -0.89
CA LEU A 13 -4.63 12.25 0.26
C LEU A 13 -5.37 12.52 1.58
N GLY A 14 -4.86 11.99 2.68
CA GLY A 14 -5.34 12.23 4.05
C GLY A 14 -6.60 11.44 4.43
N LEU A 15 -7.18 10.63 3.54
CA LEU A 15 -8.33 9.79 3.85
C LEU A 15 -7.97 8.32 3.79
N SER A 16 -8.38 7.53 4.79
CA SER A 16 -8.35 6.08 4.66
C SER A 16 -9.35 5.61 3.60
N SER A 17 -9.09 4.46 2.97
CA SER A 17 -10.01 3.85 1.99
C SER A 17 -11.41 3.65 2.56
N ASN A 18 -11.53 3.24 3.84
CA ASN A 18 -12.83 3.09 4.48
C ASN A 18 -13.53 4.44 4.72
N THR A 19 -12.81 5.49 5.13
CA THR A 19 -13.37 6.82 5.30
C THR A 19 -13.91 7.37 3.97
N ALA A 20 -13.16 7.20 2.89
CA ALA A 20 -13.59 7.58 1.54
C ALA A 20 -14.86 6.81 1.12
N LEU A 21 -14.86 5.47 1.31
CA LEU A 21 -16.03 4.63 1.05
C LEU A 21 -17.26 5.09 1.81
N GLN A 22 -17.15 5.38 3.14
CA GLN A 22 -18.30 5.79 3.96
C GLN A 22 -18.84 7.16 3.56
N LYS A 23 -18.00 8.09 3.09
CA LYS A 23 -18.44 9.37 2.54
C LYS A 23 -19.29 9.15 1.27
N VAL A 24 -18.78 8.39 0.31
CA VAL A 24 -19.49 8.11 -0.95
C VAL A 24 -20.77 7.31 -0.70
N LYS A 25 -20.72 6.30 0.18
CA LYS A 25 -21.88 5.52 0.60
C LYS A 25 -23.01 6.40 1.11
N ARG A 26 -22.70 7.41 1.95
CA ARG A 26 -23.69 8.37 2.46
C ARG A 26 -24.24 9.27 1.37
N LEU A 27 -23.39 9.79 0.50
CA LEU A 27 -23.79 10.66 -0.62
C LEU A 27 -24.76 9.96 -1.57
N LEU A 28 -24.54 8.67 -1.82
CA LEU A 28 -25.40 7.87 -2.70
C LEU A 28 -26.60 7.26 -1.99
N GLY A 29 -26.73 7.39 -0.67
CA GLY A 29 -27.77 6.70 0.10
C GLY A 29 -27.74 5.18 -0.05
N ALA A 30 -26.54 4.59 -0.23
CA ALA A 30 -26.39 3.17 -0.48
C ALA A 30 -26.48 2.35 0.82
N ASP A 31 -27.25 1.26 0.82
CA ASP A 31 -27.40 0.37 1.99
C ASP A 31 -26.14 -0.46 2.22
N LYS A 32 -25.53 -0.98 1.14
CA LYS A 32 -24.35 -1.84 1.17
C LYS A 32 -23.25 -1.28 0.28
N ALA A 33 -22.03 -1.24 0.79
CA ALA A 33 -20.87 -0.82 0.04
C ALA A 33 -19.60 -1.57 0.48
N GLY A 34 -18.62 -1.67 -0.42
CA GLY A 34 -17.28 -2.25 -0.20
C GLY A 34 -16.26 -1.61 -1.15
N HIS A 35 -14.98 -1.87 -0.93
CA HIS A 35 -13.91 -1.41 -1.82
C HIS A 35 -13.04 -2.58 -2.29
N GLY A 36 -12.47 -2.46 -3.48
CA GLY A 36 -11.64 -3.47 -4.16
C GLY A 36 -10.15 -3.32 -3.93
N GLY A 37 -9.74 -2.77 -2.80
CA GLY A 37 -8.33 -2.59 -2.41
C GLY A 37 -8.22 -1.64 -1.24
N THR A 38 -7.01 -1.50 -0.71
CA THR A 38 -6.72 -0.54 0.36
C THR A 38 -5.58 0.34 -0.08
N LEU A 39 -5.81 1.64 -0.10
CA LEU A 39 -4.80 2.68 -0.18
C LEU A 39 -4.61 3.29 1.21
N ASP A 40 -3.36 3.47 1.61
CA ASP A 40 -3.02 4.15 2.85
C ASP A 40 -3.48 5.62 2.82
N PRO A 41 -3.64 6.31 3.97
CA PRO A 41 -4.09 7.71 3.98
C PRO A 41 -3.17 8.62 3.16
N MET A 42 -1.87 8.38 3.21
CA MET A 42 -0.85 9.11 2.46
C MET A 42 -0.84 8.84 0.95
N ALA A 43 -1.54 7.80 0.47
CA ALA A 43 -1.61 7.48 -0.95
C ALA A 43 -2.88 8.07 -1.58
N SER A 44 -2.77 8.56 -2.80
CA SER A 44 -3.90 8.93 -3.68
C SER A 44 -4.04 7.94 -4.82
N GLY A 45 -5.13 8.03 -5.58
CA GLY A 45 -5.34 7.25 -6.79
C GLY A 45 -6.59 6.38 -6.79
N VAL A 46 -6.67 5.50 -7.77
CA VAL A 46 -7.90 4.74 -8.08
C VAL A 46 -8.25 3.76 -6.97
N LEU A 47 -9.41 3.98 -6.37
CA LEU A 47 -10.04 3.10 -5.39
C LEU A 47 -11.39 2.61 -5.95
N PRO A 48 -11.51 1.34 -6.38
CA PRO A 48 -12.78 0.78 -6.82
C PRO A 48 -13.75 0.65 -5.64
N LEU A 49 -14.91 1.29 -5.73
CA LEU A 49 -16.01 1.22 -4.77
C LEU A 49 -17.16 0.43 -5.38
N MET A 50 -17.70 -0.51 -4.62
CA MET A 50 -18.80 -1.37 -5.04
C MET A 50 -20.01 -1.17 -4.14
N PHE A 51 -21.19 -1.12 -4.75
CA PHE A 51 -22.45 -0.86 -4.04
C PHE A 51 -23.48 -1.95 -4.34
N GLY A 52 -24.26 -2.33 -3.32
CA GLY A 52 -25.33 -3.31 -3.43
C GLY A 52 -24.83 -4.67 -3.90
N GLU A 53 -25.41 -5.19 -5.00
CA GLU A 53 -25.03 -6.49 -5.57
C GLU A 53 -23.59 -6.54 -6.09
N ALA A 54 -23.05 -5.41 -6.56
CA ALA A 54 -21.67 -5.36 -7.02
C ALA A 54 -20.64 -5.69 -5.92
N CYS A 55 -21.01 -5.58 -4.62
CA CYS A 55 -20.13 -6.03 -3.51
C CYS A 55 -19.76 -7.52 -3.59
N LYS A 56 -20.51 -8.33 -4.33
CA LYS A 56 -20.17 -9.74 -4.57
C LYS A 56 -18.93 -9.91 -5.43
N LEU A 57 -18.57 -8.88 -6.20
CA LEU A 57 -17.39 -8.84 -7.06
C LEU A 57 -16.12 -8.37 -6.33
N ALA A 58 -16.22 -7.97 -5.04
CA ALA A 58 -15.09 -7.42 -4.30
C ALA A 58 -13.89 -8.39 -4.24
N GLY A 59 -14.13 -9.69 -4.11
CA GLY A 59 -13.08 -10.71 -4.12
C GLY A 59 -12.28 -10.69 -5.42
N ALA A 60 -12.95 -10.64 -6.57
CA ALA A 60 -12.31 -10.57 -7.87
C ALA A 60 -11.51 -9.26 -8.02
N ALA A 61 -12.09 -8.12 -7.61
CA ALA A 61 -11.41 -6.83 -7.69
C ALA A 61 -10.13 -6.76 -6.83
N LEU A 62 -10.07 -7.52 -5.73
CA LEU A 62 -8.88 -7.57 -4.87
C LEU A 62 -7.71 -8.33 -5.50
N THR A 63 -7.95 -9.27 -6.41
CA THR A 63 -6.91 -10.13 -7.01
C THR A 63 -6.25 -9.55 -8.26
N HIS A 64 -6.73 -8.41 -8.78
CA HIS A 64 -6.14 -7.76 -9.94
C HIS A 64 -4.75 -7.19 -9.66
N ASP A 65 -3.95 -7.15 -10.71
CA ASP A 65 -2.66 -6.48 -10.71
C ASP A 65 -2.84 -4.96 -10.51
N LYS A 66 -1.83 -4.33 -9.96
CA LYS A 66 -1.84 -2.93 -9.56
C LYS A 66 -0.56 -2.25 -10.02
N ALA A 67 -0.68 -0.96 -10.34
CA ALA A 67 0.46 -0.11 -10.63
C ALA A 67 0.48 1.05 -9.64
N TYR A 68 1.69 1.40 -9.19
CA TYR A 68 1.95 2.49 -8.27
C TYR A 68 3.08 3.36 -8.80
N GLU A 69 2.98 4.65 -8.55
CA GLU A 69 4.14 5.53 -8.46
C GLU A 69 4.44 5.78 -6.98
N ALA A 70 5.68 5.56 -6.58
CA ALA A 70 6.12 5.71 -5.19
C ALA A 70 7.40 6.53 -5.13
N GLU A 71 7.48 7.42 -4.13
CA GLU A 71 8.71 8.10 -3.78
C GLU A 71 9.32 7.41 -2.56
N VAL A 72 10.57 6.98 -2.69
CA VAL A 72 11.40 6.40 -1.61
C VAL A 72 12.41 7.43 -1.17
N CYS A 73 12.42 7.77 0.11
CA CYS A 73 13.38 8.69 0.72
C CYS A 73 14.44 7.88 1.47
N PHE A 74 15.70 7.96 1.03
CA PHE A 74 16.82 7.24 1.66
C PHE A 74 17.34 7.94 2.90
N GLY A 75 17.93 7.15 3.80
CA GLY A 75 18.55 7.63 5.03
C GLY A 75 17.59 7.95 6.17
N ILE A 76 16.31 7.55 6.05
CA ILE A 76 15.30 7.73 7.12
C ILE A 76 14.50 6.44 7.26
N THR A 77 14.44 5.90 8.48
CA THR A 77 13.54 4.80 8.83
C THR A 77 12.44 5.30 9.75
N THR A 78 11.20 4.91 9.50
CA THR A 78 10.04 5.29 10.31
C THR A 78 9.31 4.09 10.88
N ALA A 79 8.53 4.29 11.94
CA ALA A 79 7.77 3.24 12.62
C ALA A 79 6.70 2.57 11.74
N THR A 80 6.24 3.25 10.67
CA THR A 80 5.18 2.77 9.78
C THR A 80 5.69 2.36 8.40
N ASP A 81 7.01 2.44 8.17
CA ASP A 81 7.65 2.29 6.85
C ASP A 81 7.10 3.31 5.81
N ASP A 82 6.57 4.46 6.27
CA ASP A 82 6.06 5.55 5.46
C ASP A 82 6.25 6.92 6.14
N VAL A 83 5.83 7.99 5.46
CA VAL A 83 6.02 9.38 5.91
C VAL A 83 5.13 9.79 7.10
N GLU A 84 4.15 8.98 7.49
CA GLU A 84 3.23 9.28 8.61
C GLU A 84 3.81 8.81 9.96
N GLY A 85 4.80 7.91 9.96
CA GLY A 85 5.40 7.34 11.17
C GLY A 85 6.46 8.24 11.80
N GLU A 86 6.64 8.07 13.11
CA GLU A 86 7.78 8.66 13.81
C GLU A 86 9.11 8.15 13.25
N VAL A 87 10.08 9.03 13.14
CA VAL A 87 11.44 8.68 12.69
C VAL A 87 12.12 7.84 13.76
N ILE A 88 12.52 6.61 13.38
CA ILE A 88 13.26 5.69 14.27
C ILE A 88 14.77 5.90 14.15
N SER A 89 15.26 6.05 12.91
CA SER A 89 16.69 6.24 12.66
C SER A 89 16.93 7.16 11.47
N ARG A 90 18.13 7.74 11.45
CA ARG A 90 18.65 8.54 10.34
C ARG A 90 20.05 8.08 10.00
N SER A 91 20.40 8.13 8.72
CA SER A 91 21.73 7.90 8.19
C SER A 91 22.07 9.00 7.18
N ASP A 92 23.30 9.40 7.10
CA ASP A 92 23.81 10.32 6.08
C ASP A 92 24.27 9.57 4.81
N GLU A 93 24.30 8.23 4.87
CA GLU A 93 24.62 7.41 3.71
C GLU A 93 23.51 7.51 2.67
N ARG A 94 23.92 7.62 1.40
CA ARG A 94 23.01 7.67 0.24
C ARG A 94 23.50 6.70 -0.82
N PRO A 95 22.59 5.99 -1.49
CA PRO A 95 22.97 5.15 -2.62
C PRO A 95 23.43 6.03 -3.80
N THR A 96 24.36 5.51 -4.61
CA THR A 96 24.52 6.06 -5.94
C THR A 96 23.41 5.58 -6.87
N ARG A 97 23.21 6.30 -8.01
CA ARG A 97 22.23 5.88 -9.02
C ARG A 97 22.53 4.46 -9.55
N GLU A 98 23.81 4.14 -9.73
CA GLU A 98 24.26 2.83 -10.21
C GLU A 98 23.97 1.72 -9.20
N ALA A 99 24.22 1.97 -7.89
CA ALA A 99 23.91 1.03 -6.82
C ALA A 99 22.41 0.78 -6.73
N LEU A 100 21.60 1.84 -6.83
CA LEU A 100 20.15 1.74 -6.84
C LEU A 100 19.66 0.88 -8.02
N LEU A 101 20.10 1.18 -9.25
CA LEU A 101 19.74 0.41 -10.44
C LEU A 101 20.15 -1.06 -10.35
N ALA A 102 21.32 -1.35 -9.75
CA ALA A 102 21.79 -2.73 -9.54
C ALA A 102 20.96 -3.48 -8.49
N ALA A 103 20.32 -2.78 -7.55
CA ALA A 103 19.50 -3.37 -6.51
C ALA A 103 18.07 -3.72 -6.98
N LEU A 104 17.46 -2.90 -7.86
CA LEU A 104 16.06 -3.07 -8.28
C LEU A 104 15.70 -4.47 -8.80
N PRO A 105 16.52 -5.16 -9.60
CA PRO A 105 16.21 -6.52 -10.07
C PRO A 105 15.95 -7.54 -8.97
N ARG A 106 16.49 -7.33 -7.76
CA ARG A 106 16.30 -8.22 -6.61
C ARG A 106 14.87 -8.19 -6.05
N PHE A 107 14.12 -7.15 -6.39
CA PHE A 107 12.73 -6.93 -5.98
C PHE A 107 11.72 -7.32 -7.07
N MET A 108 12.18 -7.92 -8.18
CA MET A 108 11.33 -8.34 -9.31
C MET A 108 11.08 -9.84 -9.27
N GLY A 109 9.99 -10.24 -9.93
CA GLY A 109 9.54 -11.63 -9.98
C GLY A 109 8.75 -12.03 -8.73
N VAL A 110 8.88 -13.28 -8.32
CA VAL A 110 8.28 -13.81 -7.10
C VAL A 110 9.27 -13.63 -5.96
N ILE A 111 8.91 -12.81 -4.98
CA ILE A 111 9.78 -12.46 -3.85
C ILE A 111 9.11 -12.77 -2.51
N GLN A 112 9.91 -12.99 -1.48
CA GLN A 112 9.46 -13.07 -0.10
C GLN A 112 9.45 -11.67 0.52
N GLN A 113 8.30 -11.24 0.99
CA GLN A 113 8.13 -9.91 1.58
C GLN A 113 7.56 -10.01 3.00
N VAL A 114 8.19 -9.33 3.95
CA VAL A 114 7.64 -9.15 5.30
C VAL A 114 6.70 -7.94 5.27
N PRO A 115 5.38 -8.13 5.51
CA PRO A 115 4.44 -7.02 5.58
C PRO A 115 4.80 -6.00 6.67
N PRO A 116 4.48 -4.72 6.50
CA PRO A 116 4.70 -3.72 7.53
C PRO A 116 3.84 -4.00 8.77
N VAL A 117 4.33 -3.63 9.94
CA VAL A 117 3.62 -3.81 11.23
C VAL A 117 2.26 -3.11 11.20
N TYR A 118 2.18 -1.95 10.57
CA TYR A 118 0.94 -1.20 10.38
C TYR A 118 0.22 -1.62 9.10
N SER A 119 -0.26 -2.87 9.07
CA SER A 119 -1.03 -3.42 7.93
C SER A 119 -2.41 -3.91 8.36
N ALA A 120 -3.30 -4.07 7.35
CA ALA A 120 -4.63 -4.65 7.55
C ALA A 120 -4.60 -6.20 7.64
N LEU A 121 -3.43 -6.81 7.51
CA LEU A 121 -3.25 -8.26 7.64
C LEU A 121 -3.71 -8.70 9.03
N LYS A 122 -4.45 -9.82 9.09
CA LYS A 122 -4.96 -10.34 10.37
C LYS A 122 -4.04 -11.41 10.93
N VAL A 123 -3.68 -11.26 12.20
CA VAL A 123 -2.99 -12.26 13.01
C VAL A 123 -3.85 -12.56 14.22
N GLY A 124 -4.18 -13.82 14.45
CA GLY A 124 -5.11 -14.20 15.53
C GLY A 124 -6.51 -13.58 15.40
N GLY A 125 -6.98 -13.32 14.15
CA GLY A 125 -8.30 -12.73 13.89
C GLY A 125 -8.37 -11.20 13.98
N LYS A 126 -7.29 -10.54 14.47
CA LYS A 126 -7.21 -9.07 14.65
C LYS A 126 -6.18 -8.48 13.69
N ALA A 127 -6.48 -7.30 13.12
CA ALA A 127 -5.57 -6.64 12.19
C ALA A 127 -4.28 -6.19 12.89
N MET A 128 -3.13 -6.34 12.22
CA MET A 128 -1.80 -6.03 12.78
C MET A 128 -1.70 -4.58 13.25
N TYR A 129 -2.26 -3.61 12.49
CA TYR A 129 -2.26 -2.20 12.92
C TYR A 129 -2.97 -1.96 14.26
N ARG A 130 -3.95 -2.82 14.63
CA ARG A 130 -4.62 -2.72 15.94
C ARG A 130 -3.73 -3.22 17.05
N HIS A 131 -3.01 -4.33 16.83
CA HIS A 131 -2.00 -4.81 17.77
C HIS A 131 -0.92 -3.75 18.02
N ALA A 132 -0.41 -3.12 16.96
CA ALA A 132 0.60 -2.08 17.06
C ALA A 132 0.11 -0.86 17.87
N ARG A 133 -1.13 -0.38 17.62
CA ARG A 133 -1.71 0.75 18.36
C ARG A 133 -1.97 0.46 19.83
N GLU A 134 -2.13 -0.79 20.22
CA GLU A 134 -2.27 -1.23 21.61
C GLU A 134 -0.93 -1.49 22.30
N GLY A 135 0.19 -1.16 21.64
CA GLY A 135 1.53 -1.34 22.20
C GLY A 135 2.05 -2.78 22.18
N ALA A 136 1.38 -3.67 21.47
CA ALA A 136 1.76 -5.09 21.32
C ALA A 136 1.95 -5.45 19.83
N PRO A 137 2.95 -4.87 19.14
CA PRO A 137 3.17 -5.14 17.72
C PRO A 137 3.49 -6.62 17.50
N VAL A 138 2.87 -7.20 16.48
CA VAL A 138 3.08 -8.59 16.06
C VAL A 138 3.84 -8.60 14.75
N ALA A 139 4.93 -9.38 14.70
CA ALA A 139 5.67 -9.57 13.46
C ALA A 139 4.86 -10.42 12.48
N ALA A 140 4.76 -9.97 11.23
CA ALA A 140 4.20 -10.77 10.15
C ALA A 140 5.21 -11.82 9.70
N GLN A 141 4.70 -12.99 9.31
CA GLN A 141 5.52 -13.96 8.60
C GLN A 141 5.80 -13.47 7.17
N PRO A 142 6.98 -13.73 6.61
CA PRO A 142 7.24 -13.50 5.20
C PRO A 142 6.18 -14.17 4.34
N ARG A 143 5.81 -13.53 3.26
CA ARG A 143 4.82 -14.05 2.31
C ARG A 143 5.28 -13.81 0.88
N GLU A 144 4.94 -14.74 0.02
CA GLU A 144 5.21 -14.64 -1.39
C GLU A 144 4.33 -13.57 -2.03
N VAL A 145 4.96 -12.69 -2.80
CA VAL A 145 4.29 -11.66 -3.61
C VAL A 145 4.97 -11.60 -4.98
N ARG A 146 4.23 -11.14 -5.99
CA ARG A 146 4.74 -10.97 -7.35
C ARG A 146 4.92 -9.49 -7.67
N VAL A 147 6.08 -9.14 -8.19
CA VAL A 147 6.41 -7.80 -8.69
C VAL A 147 6.87 -7.95 -10.14
N ASP A 148 6.09 -7.41 -11.06
CA ASP A 148 6.32 -7.59 -12.50
C ASP A 148 7.28 -6.53 -13.06
N VAL A 149 7.17 -5.30 -12.56
CA VAL A 149 7.99 -4.16 -12.99
C VAL A 149 8.41 -3.33 -11.79
N ILE A 150 9.68 -2.94 -11.73
CA ILE A 150 10.19 -1.81 -10.94
C ILE A 150 11.07 -0.97 -11.86
N GLU A 151 10.65 0.26 -12.13
CA GLU A 151 11.34 1.20 -13.00
C GLU A 151 11.71 2.45 -12.22
N LEU A 152 12.97 2.88 -12.32
CA LEU A 152 13.43 4.14 -11.77
C LEU A 152 13.05 5.28 -12.72
N LEU A 153 12.08 6.09 -12.30
CA LEU A 153 11.62 7.25 -13.06
C LEU A 153 12.54 8.45 -12.86
N ASP A 154 12.94 8.69 -11.60
CA ASP A 154 13.80 9.81 -11.22
C ASP A 154 14.60 9.51 -9.96
N PHE A 155 15.77 10.17 -9.79
CA PHE A 155 16.61 10.06 -8.60
C PHE A 155 17.49 11.30 -8.45
N ASP A 156 17.40 11.98 -7.32
CA ASP A 156 18.13 13.22 -6.99
C ASP A 156 19.30 13.00 -6.01
N GLY A 157 19.56 11.76 -5.59
CA GLY A 157 20.57 11.40 -4.59
C GLY A 157 19.99 11.14 -3.20
N GLU A 158 18.82 11.67 -2.89
CA GLU A 158 18.11 11.43 -1.63
C GLU A 158 16.78 10.69 -1.82
N ARG A 159 16.12 10.95 -2.95
CA ARG A 159 14.79 10.42 -3.27
C ARG A 159 14.79 9.71 -4.61
N ALA A 160 14.18 8.55 -4.65
CA ALA A 160 13.91 7.81 -5.87
C ALA A 160 12.41 7.77 -6.13
N ARG A 161 11.99 8.17 -7.33
CA ARG A 161 10.64 7.93 -7.81
C ARG A 161 10.61 6.67 -8.64
N LEU A 162 9.80 5.72 -8.22
CA LEU A 162 9.69 4.39 -8.82
C LEU A 162 8.29 4.17 -9.37
N ARG A 163 8.20 3.54 -10.55
CA ARG A 163 7.00 2.90 -11.05
C ARG A 163 7.07 1.41 -10.73
N ILE A 164 6.01 0.89 -10.10
CA ILE A 164 5.95 -0.49 -9.64
C ILE A 164 4.66 -1.12 -10.12
N GLU A 165 4.75 -2.22 -10.88
CA GLU A 165 3.61 -3.07 -11.25
C GLU A 165 3.72 -4.39 -10.48
N CYS A 166 2.64 -4.78 -9.80
CA CYS A 166 2.70 -5.93 -8.90
C CYS A 166 1.34 -6.62 -8.71
N GLY A 167 1.39 -7.85 -8.27
CA GLY A 167 0.22 -8.62 -7.88
C GLY A 167 -0.40 -8.15 -6.57
N SER A 168 -1.56 -8.71 -6.26
CA SER A 168 -2.28 -8.42 -5.02
C SER A 168 -1.48 -8.81 -3.79
N GLY A 169 -1.62 -8.01 -2.73
CA GLY A 169 -0.97 -8.28 -1.44
C GLY A 169 0.46 -7.78 -1.31
N THR A 170 1.03 -7.19 -2.37
CA THR A 170 2.32 -6.51 -2.32
C THR A 170 2.21 -5.20 -1.53
N TYR A 171 3.15 -4.96 -0.63
CA TYR A 171 3.27 -3.73 0.14
C TYR A 171 4.40 -2.88 -0.43
N ILE A 172 4.05 -1.72 -0.98
CA ILE A 172 5.02 -0.76 -1.52
C ILE A 172 5.94 -0.23 -0.43
N ARG A 173 5.41 -0.04 0.78
CA ARG A 173 6.19 0.35 1.97
C ARG A 173 7.29 -0.66 2.32
N SER A 174 7.00 -1.96 2.21
CA SER A 174 8.03 -2.99 2.43
C SER A 174 9.11 -2.96 1.35
N ILE A 175 8.74 -2.68 0.08
CA ILE A 175 9.76 -2.49 -0.98
C ILE A 175 10.65 -1.28 -0.64
N ALA A 176 10.06 -0.16 -0.22
CA ALA A 176 10.80 1.04 0.15
C ALA A 176 11.76 0.77 1.32
N ARG A 177 11.28 0.12 2.40
CA ARG A 177 12.08 -0.26 3.57
C ARG A 177 13.24 -1.18 3.20
N ASP A 178 12.96 -2.23 2.43
CA ASP A 178 13.94 -3.28 2.12
C ASP A 178 14.94 -2.83 1.04
N LEU A 179 14.64 -1.77 0.29
CA LEU A 179 15.52 -1.13 -0.69
C LEU A 179 16.49 -0.14 -0.01
N GLY A 180 16.06 0.54 1.06
CA GLY A 180 16.87 1.50 1.86
C GLY A 180 17.71 0.81 2.90
#